data_8cac3568f1ccc34e4daeeccd7e87851d
#
_entry.id   8cac3568f1ccc34e4daeeccd7e87851d
#
_cell.length_a   1.000
_cell.length_b   1.000
_cell.length_c   1.000
_cell.angle_alpha   90.00
_cell.angle_beta   90.00
_cell.angle_gamma   90.00
#
_symmetry.space_group_name_H-M   'P 1'
#
loop_
_entity.id
_entity.type
_entity.pdbx_description
1 polymer ?
#
loop_
_entity_poly.entity_id
_entity_poly.type
_entity_poly.pdbx_seq_one_letter_code
_entity_poly.pdbx_strand_id
1 'polypeptide(L)'
;MDFSSIVQVITCPITQDVMRDPVTGNDGYTYERTAITQALLIKSESPMTRTPMYITDLTVNPSIRFLCDKYHNGEITTNQTISQNHNYIPHPQLFLTNEIKKINSSNYLHINFSINESTLPNIPDFKHYSQDVCLIIDRSGSMNSRVESKDENGSTLEDGMSIQDIVNHAAKTVAKSLDNNSRLAIIAFDSSIETVIDLILMNDINKTNCISKIDSIRPRNQTNIWGAIQSAISIFNNRTDKSRNTAIIMLTDGQPNISPARGEIETLKNLRTKDFYTPIYSFGFG
;
A
#
# COMPACT_ATOMS: atom_id res chain seq x y z
N MET A 1 10.96 16.11 14.58
CA MET A 1 12.24 15.47 14.95
C MET A 1 13.27 16.57 14.99
N ASP A 2 14.04 16.61 16.06
CA ASP A 2 15.20 17.48 16.09
C ASP A 2 16.33 16.92 15.23
N PHE A 3 17.32 17.75 14.93
CA PHE A 3 18.47 17.36 14.09
C PHE A 3 19.21 16.13 14.66
N SER A 4 19.35 16.04 15.97
CA SER A 4 20.01 14.93 16.65
C SER A 4 19.30 13.60 16.39
N SER A 5 17.97 13.60 16.45
CA SER A 5 17.15 12.41 16.15
C SER A 5 17.27 11.96 14.69
N ILE A 6 17.36 12.90 13.74
CA ILE A 6 17.54 12.57 12.33
C ILE A 6 18.92 11.94 12.10
N VAL A 7 19.97 12.55 12.64
CA VAL A 7 21.34 12.02 12.52
C VAL A 7 21.44 10.62 13.11
N GLN A 8 20.78 10.36 14.23
CA GLN A 8 20.75 9.03 14.84
C GLN A 8 20.11 7.98 13.91
N VAL A 9 19.04 8.32 13.21
CA VAL A 9 18.33 7.40 12.30
C VAL A 9 19.13 7.07 11.04
N ILE A 10 19.94 8.02 10.53
CA ILE A 10 20.76 7.85 9.33
C ILE A 10 22.19 7.37 9.63
N THR A 11 22.54 7.19 10.90
CA THR A 11 23.85 6.71 11.32
C THR A 11 23.90 5.18 11.32
N CYS A 12 24.90 4.60 10.67
CA CYS A 12 25.11 3.17 10.65
C CYS A 12 25.55 2.65 12.02
N PRO A 13 24.91 1.62 12.59
CA PRO A 13 25.30 1.08 13.90
C PRO A 13 26.66 0.37 13.90
N ILE A 14 27.20 0.00 12.71
CA ILE A 14 28.50 -0.64 12.58
C ILE A 14 29.61 0.40 12.46
N THR A 15 29.49 1.36 11.54
CA THR A 15 30.54 2.35 11.26
C THR A 15 30.44 3.59 12.14
N GLN A 16 29.27 3.83 12.73
CA GLN A 16 28.92 5.03 13.48
C GLN A 16 29.00 6.34 12.67
N ASP A 17 29.04 6.22 11.36
CA ASP A 17 28.99 7.32 10.41
C ASP A 17 27.64 7.39 9.71
N VAL A 18 27.30 8.58 9.17
CA VAL A 18 26.10 8.73 8.31
C VAL A 18 26.25 7.91 7.06
N MET A 19 25.25 7.05 6.81
CA MET A 19 25.27 6.10 5.70
C MET A 19 25.26 6.81 4.33
N ARG A 20 25.89 6.15 3.35
CA ARG A 20 25.86 6.56 1.94
C ARG A 20 25.00 5.61 1.08
N ASP A 21 25.01 4.34 1.40
CA ASP A 21 24.21 3.30 0.74
C ASP A 21 23.46 2.45 1.78
N PRO A 22 22.37 3.00 2.39
CA PRO A 22 21.65 2.35 3.47
C PRO A 22 20.87 1.15 2.97
N VAL A 23 21.02 0.01 3.65
CA VAL A 23 20.25 -1.22 3.46
C VAL A 23 19.70 -1.72 4.79
N THR A 24 18.48 -2.26 4.75
CA THR A 24 17.81 -2.82 5.93
C THR A 24 17.91 -4.35 5.90
N GLY A 25 18.31 -4.91 7.02
CA GLY A 25 18.34 -6.36 7.23
C GLY A 25 16.99 -6.92 7.70
N ASN A 26 16.90 -8.26 7.75
CA ASN A 26 15.71 -8.96 8.29
C ASN A 26 15.52 -8.77 9.80
N ASP A 27 16.48 -8.16 10.49
CA ASP A 27 16.45 -7.78 11.89
C ASP A 27 15.80 -6.40 12.14
N GLY A 28 15.43 -5.69 11.05
CA GLY A 28 14.80 -4.37 11.08
C GLY A 28 15.79 -3.19 11.23
N TYR A 29 17.09 -3.45 11.40
CA TYR A 29 18.10 -2.40 11.45
C TYR A 29 18.58 -2.01 10.06
N THR A 30 18.97 -0.74 9.92
CA THR A 30 19.55 -0.21 8.67
C THR A 30 21.04 0.03 8.85
N TYR A 31 21.82 -0.41 7.87
CA TYR A 31 23.28 -0.43 7.88
C TYR A 31 23.84 0.21 6.63
N GLU A 32 25.09 0.67 6.68
CA GLU A 32 25.88 0.92 5.49
C GLU A 32 26.14 -0.41 4.75
N ARG A 33 25.79 -0.49 3.45
CA ARG A 33 25.85 -1.73 2.68
C ARG A 33 27.22 -2.41 2.75
N THR A 34 28.30 -1.63 2.57
CA THR A 34 29.67 -2.17 2.59
C THR A 34 30.02 -2.79 3.94
N ALA A 35 29.63 -2.14 5.02
CA ALA A 35 29.92 -2.58 6.37
C ALA A 35 29.16 -3.87 6.75
N ILE A 36 27.86 -3.93 6.49
CA ILE A 36 27.06 -5.11 6.79
C ILE A 36 27.46 -6.30 5.91
N THR A 37 27.77 -6.06 4.62
CA THR A 37 28.22 -7.12 3.73
C THR A 37 29.52 -7.75 4.23
N GLN A 38 30.48 -6.93 4.66
CA GLN A 38 31.74 -7.44 5.25
C GLN A 38 31.49 -8.24 6.53
N ALA A 39 30.61 -7.74 7.41
CA ALA A 39 30.27 -8.45 8.65
C ALA A 39 29.64 -9.83 8.35
N LEU A 40 28.71 -9.90 7.40
CA LEU A 40 28.02 -11.13 7.01
C LEU A 40 28.94 -12.14 6.27
N LEU A 41 29.99 -11.69 5.60
CA LEU A 41 31.01 -12.57 5.03
C LEU A 41 31.85 -13.26 6.13
N ILE A 42 32.02 -12.63 7.29
CA ILE A 42 32.74 -13.22 8.43
C ILE A 42 31.81 -14.12 9.23
N LYS A 43 30.55 -13.68 9.49
CA LYS A 43 29.57 -14.42 10.26
C LYS A 43 28.17 -14.14 9.74
N SER A 44 27.44 -15.18 9.36
CA SER A 44 26.08 -15.08 8.81
C SER A 44 25.04 -14.82 9.90
N GLU A 45 25.22 -13.74 10.67
CA GLU A 45 24.31 -13.29 11.72
C GLU A 45 24.26 -11.75 11.81
N SER A 46 23.15 -11.21 12.27
CA SER A 46 22.99 -9.78 12.53
C SER A 46 24.00 -9.29 13.58
N PRO A 47 24.75 -8.21 13.32
CA PRO A 47 25.62 -7.60 14.33
C PRO A 47 24.87 -7.06 15.54
N MET A 48 23.60 -6.71 15.38
CA MET A 48 22.78 -6.07 16.44
C MET A 48 21.98 -7.08 17.26
N THR A 49 21.32 -8.03 16.59
CA THR A 49 20.38 -8.98 17.24
C THR A 49 20.91 -10.40 17.35
N ARG A 50 22.02 -10.73 16.64
CA ARG A 50 22.61 -12.07 16.53
C ARG A 50 21.69 -13.13 15.91
N THR A 51 20.60 -12.71 15.29
CA THR A 51 19.74 -13.60 14.50
C THR A 51 20.41 -13.97 13.18
N PRO A 52 20.15 -15.16 12.62
CA PRO A 52 20.68 -15.54 11.31
C PRO A 52 20.32 -14.50 10.25
N MET A 53 21.31 -14.06 9.48
CA MET A 53 21.16 -13.07 8.42
C MET A 53 22.13 -13.36 7.29
N TYR A 54 21.68 -13.19 6.06
CA TYR A 54 22.47 -13.40 4.85
C TYR A 54 22.45 -12.14 3.98
N ILE A 55 23.42 -12.03 3.07
CA ILE A 55 23.49 -10.87 2.14
C ILE A 55 22.22 -10.75 1.29
N THR A 56 21.57 -11.86 1.00
CA THR A 56 20.29 -11.90 0.25
C THR A 56 19.11 -11.29 1.02
N ASP A 57 19.21 -11.14 2.33
CA ASP A 57 18.16 -10.58 3.18
C ASP A 57 18.22 -9.03 3.23
N LEU A 58 19.29 -8.45 2.64
CA LEU A 58 19.48 -7.01 2.63
C LEU A 58 18.61 -6.35 1.55
N THR A 59 17.78 -5.41 1.97
CA THR A 59 16.91 -4.63 1.09
C THR A 59 17.28 -3.15 1.10
N VAL A 60 17.17 -2.49 -0.04
CA VAL A 60 17.41 -1.03 -0.12
C VAL A 60 16.35 -0.30 0.68
N ASN A 61 16.77 0.70 1.46
CA ASN A 61 15.86 1.59 2.18
C ASN A 61 15.82 2.98 1.50
N PRO A 62 14.85 3.23 0.61
CA PRO A 62 14.78 4.48 -0.15
C PRO A 62 14.57 5.72 0.74
N SER A 63 13.80 5.57 1.84
CA SER A 63 13.51 6.68 2.75
C SER A 63 14.74 7.12 3.52
N ILE A 64 15.50 6.16 4.06
CA ILE A 64 16.75 6.48 4.76
C ILE A 64 17.80 6.99 3.76
N ARG A 65 17.85 6.43 2.54
CA ARG A 65 18.74 6.92 1.49
C ARG A 65 18.49 8.39 1.17
N PHE A 66 17.23 8.78 1.00
CA PHE A 66 16.85 10.17 0.76
C PHE A 66 17.35 11.10 1.89
N LEU A 67 17.21 10.70 3.15
CA LEU A 67 17.70 11.47 4.28
C LEU A 67 19.24 11.56 4.30
N CYS A 68 19.93 10.46 3.99
CA CYS A 68 21.39 10.44 3.89
C CYS A 68 21.88 11.38 2.79
N ASP A 69 21.24 11.35 1.61
CA ASP A 69 21.59 12.23 0.49
C ASP A 69 21.40 13.70 0.87
N LYS A 70 20.30 14.04 1.55
CA LYS A 70 20.04 15.41 2.05
C LYS A 70 21.08 15.87 3.07
N TYR A 71 21.51 14.97 3.96
CA TYR A 71 22.58 15.25 4.92
C TYR A 71 23.91 15.50 4.23
N HIS A 72 24.31 14.64 3.29
CA HIS A 72 25.57 14.76 2.56
C HIS A 72 25.63 15.97 1.63
N ASN A 73 24.46 16.41 1.12
CA ASN A 73 24.34 17.63 0.31
C ASN A 73 24.33 18.92 1.14
N GLY A 74 24.42 18.81 2.49
CA GLY A 74 24.37 19.97 3.39
C GLY A 74 22.99 20.61 3.52
N GLU A 75 21.94 19.93 3.06
CA GLU A 75 20.57 20.41 3.16
C GLU A 75 19.96 20.16 4.56
N ILE A 76 20.60 19.33 5.38
CA ILE A 76 20.27 19.09 6.79
C ILE A 76 21.45 19.53 7.64
N THR A 77 21.33 20.67 8.32
CA THR A 77 22.40 21.23 9.19
C THR A 77 21.85 21.65 10.55
N THR A 78 22.75 21.80 11.54
CA THR A 78 22.42 22.09 12.95
C THR A 78 21.74 23.44 13.18
N ASN A 79 21.72 24.36 12.21
CA ASN A 79 21.31 25.76 12.41
C ASN A 79 20.20 26.24 11.47
N GLN A 80 19.49 25.37 10.78
CA GLN A 80 18.33 25.79 10.01
C GLN A 80 17.02 25.41 10.69
N THR A 81 16.46 26.40 11.42
CA THR A 81 15.02 26.65 11.32
C THR A 81 14.67 26.57 9.85
N ILE A 82 13.86 25.61 9.46
CA ILE A 82 13.43 25.41 8.07
C ILE A 82 12.82 26.72 7.61
N SER A 83 13.62 27.57 6.93
CA SER A 83 13.09 28.71 6.20
C SER A 83 12.34 28.17 4.99
N GLN A 84 11.06 28.43 5.02
CA GLN A 84 10.05 28.14 4.02
C GLN A 84 10.50 28.58 2.63
N ASN A 85 10.94 27.67 1.79
CA ASN A 85 10.87 27.81 0.33
C ASN A 85 11.28 26.51 -0.38
N HIS A 86 10.62 25.42 -0.07
CA HIS A 86 10.35 24.32 -1.00
C HIS A 86 9.10 23.63 -0.47
N ASN A 87 8.16 23.28 -1.32
CA ASN A 87 6.90 22.64 -1.00
C ASN A 87 7.13 21.28 -0.30
N TYR A 88 7.62 21.32 0.93
CA TYR A 88 7.66 20.16 1.81
C TYR A 88 6.24 19.97 2.35
N ILE A 89 5.54 18.99 1.84
CA ILE A 89 4.30 18.52 2.43
C ILE A 89 4.71 17.71 3.66
N PRO A 90 4.49 18.22 4.88
CA PRO A 90 4.74 17.42 6.08
C PRO A 90 3.80 16.23 6.02
N HIS A 91 4.35 15.01 6.03
CA HIS A 91 3.53 13.82 6.19
C HIS A 91 2.77 13.93 7.51
N PRO A 92 1.46 13.72 7.54
CA PRO A 92 0.70 13.71 8.76
C PRO A 92 1.31 12.67 9.70
N GLN A 93 1.61 13.06 10.94
CA GLN A 93 2.11 12.10 11.92
C GLN A 93 0.96 11.17 12.29
N LEU A 94 1.11 9.91 11.89
CA LEU A 94 0.19 8.85 12.27
C LEU A 94 0.55 8.39 13.69
N PHE A 95 -0.36 8.62 14.63
CA PHE A 95 -0.24 8.07 15.97
C PHE A 95 -0.97 6.72 16.00
N LEU A 96 -0.23 5.72 16.42
CA LEU A 96 -0.75 4.39 16.62
C LEU A 96 -0.84 4.19 18.13
N THR A 97 -2.06 4.16 18.64
CA THR A 97 -2.32 3.76 20.03
C THR A 97 -2.94 2.37 20.03
N ASN A 98 -2.36 1.48 20.80
CA ASN A 98 -2.88 0.14 21.01
C ASN A 98 -3.42 0.01 22.43
N GLU A 99 -4.56 -0.59 22.56
CA GLU A 99 -5.20 -0.88 23.84
C GLU A 99 -5.71 -2.33 23.81
N ILE A 100 -5.39 -3.11 24.86
CA ILE A 100 -5.96 -4.42 25.00
C ILE A 100 -7.29 -4.26 25.74
N LYS A 101 -8.39 -4.47 25.06
CA LYS A 101 -9.74 -4.50 25.65
C LYS A 101 -10.17 -5.91 25.92
N LYS A 102 -10.63 -6.15 27.14
CA LYS A 102 -11.22 -7.42 27.54
C LYS A 102 -12.74 -7.33 27.35
N ILE A 103 -13.27 -8.11 26.43
CA ILE A 103 -14.71 -8.21 26.18
C ILE A 103 -15.07 -9.70 26.35
N ASN A 104 -15.99 -10.00 27.23
CA ASN A 104 -16.51 -11.36 27.45
C ASN A 104 -15.42 -12.44 27.59
N SER A 105 -14.46 -12.24 28.48
CA SER A 105 -13.35 -13.16 28.75
C SER A 105 -12.29 -13.31 27.65
N SER A 106 -12.46 -12.68 26.51
CA SER A 106 -11.48 -12.66 25.43
C SER A 106 -10.72 -11.33 25.39
N ASN A 107 -9.43 -11.39 25.06
CA ASN A 107 -8.59 -10.21 24.91
C ASN A 107 -8.61 -9.79 23.43
N TYR A 108 -9.02 -8.54 23.17
CA TYR A 108 -8.99 -7.94 21.84
C TYR A 108 -7.91 -6.87 21.80
N LEU A 109 -7.11 -6.89 20.75
CA LEU A 109 -6.18 -5.81 20.45
C LEU A 109 -6.95 -4.72 19.69
N HIS A 110 -7.24 -3.60 20.36
CA HIS A 110 -7.82 -2.43 19.73
C HIS A 110 -6.71 -1.50 19.27
N ILE A 111 -6.57 -1.36 17.96
CA ILE A 111 -5.58 -0.46 17.34
C ILE A 111 -6.33 0.77 16.85
N ASN A 112 -6.04 1.92 17.47
CA ASN A 112 -6.55 3.20 17.00
C ASN A 112 -5.48 3.88 16.15
N PHE A 113 -5.88 4.27 14.94
CA PHE A 113 -5.12 5.17 14.12
C PHE A 113 -5.71 6.57 14.28
N SER A 114 -4.92 7.50 14.78
CA SER A 114 -5.33 8.90 14.87
C SER A 114 -4.29 9.80 14.21
N ILE A 115 -4.79 10.80 13.52
CA ILE A 115 -3.96 11.89 13.00
C ILE A 115 -4.15 13.04 13.98
N ASN A 116 -3.06 13.56 14.53
CA ASN A 116 -3.14 14.74 15.37
C ASN A 116 -3.30 15.98 14.47
N GLU A 117 -4.54 16.44 14.32
CA GLU A 117 -4.87 17.63 13.53
C GLU A 117 -4.15 18.89 14.02
N SER A 118 -3.79 18.96 15.31
CA SER A 118 -3.05 20.11 15.86
C SER A 118 -1.58 20.16 15.41
N THR A 119 -1.03 19.06 14.90
CA THR A 119 0.32 19.00 14.33
C THR A 119 0.34 19.20 12.82
N LEU A 120 -0.85 19.25 12.19
CA LEU A 120 -0.95 19.70 10.80
C LEU A 120 -0.59 21.19 10.82
N PRO A 121 0.48 21.64 10.14
CA PRO A 121 0.66 23.06 9.93
C PRO A 121 -0.64 23.58 9.30
N ASN A 122 -1.04 24.77 9.65
CA ASN A 122 -2.11 25.48 8.96
C ASN A 122 -1.68 25.60 7.49
N ILE A 123 -1.90 24.53 6.72
CA ILE A 123 -1.62 24.50 5.29
C ILE A 123 -2.87 25.13 4.66
N PRO A 124 -2.78 26.39 4.23
CA PRO A 124 -3.96 27.11 3.71
C PRO A 124 -4.58 26.47 2.48
N ASP A 125 -3.90 25.50 1.88
CA ASP A 125 -4.33 24.76 0.72
C ASP A 125 -3.91 23.30 0.82
N PHE A 126 -4.59 22.49 1.60
CA PHE A 126 -4.61 21.06 1.39
C PHE A 126 -5.32 20.83 0.05
N LYS A 127 -4.61 21.06 -1.03
CA LYS A 127 -5.12 20.67 -2.35
C LYS A 127 -5.26 19.16 -2.31
N HIS A 128 -6.48 18.69 -2.19
CA HIS A 128 -6.81 17.32 -2.53
C HIS A 128 -6.32 17.11 -3.96
N TYR A 129 -5.18 16.42 -4.09
CA TYR A 129 -4.69 16.04 -5.40
C TYR A 129 -5.68 15.05 -5.97
N SER A 130 -6.34 15.45 -7.02
CA SER A 130 -7.23 14.58 -7.78
C SER A 130 -6.47 13.32 -8.19
N GLN A 131 -7.06 12.17 -7.91
CA GLN A 131 -6.45 10.86 -8.13
C GLN A 131 -7.16 10.10 -9.25
N ASP A 132 -6.42 9.26 -9.94
CA ASP A 132 -6.96 8.24 -10.82
C ASP A 132 -6.88 6.90 -10.11
N VAL A 133 -8.00 6.32 -9.78
CA VAL A 133 -8.09 5.02 -9.11
C VAL A 133 -8.65 3.98 -10.07
N CYS A 134 -8.02 2.81 -10.13
CA CYS A 134 -8.58 1.64 -10.79
C CYS A 134 -8.92 0.60 -9.73
N LEU A 135 -10.20 0.31 -9.58
CA LEU A 135 -10.71 -0.71 -8.68
C LEU A 135 -10.86 -2.01 -9.45
N ILE A 136 -10.16 -3.04 -9.02
CA ILE A 136 -10.21 -4.38 -9.59
C ILE A 136 -10.99 -5.28 -8.63
N ILE A 137 -12.10 -5.83 -9.07
CA ILE A 137 -13.03 -6.63 -8.28
C ILE A 137 -13.01 -8.06 -8.79
N ASP A 138 -12.60 -8.98 -7.94
CA ASP A 138 -12.74 -10.40 -8.16
C ASP A 138 -14.22 -10.79 -8.14
N ARG A 139 -14.64 -11.55 -9.14
CA ARG A 139 -15.95 -12.18 -9.19
C ARG A 139 -15.82 -13.67 -9.56
N SER A 140 -14.71 -14.30 -9.19
CA SER A 140 -14.55 -15.75 -9.37
C SER A 140 -15.56 -16.55 -8.55
N GLY A 141 -15.71 -17.83 -8.83
CA GLY A 141 -16.72 -18.67 -8.22
C GLY A 141 -16.59 -18.79 -6.70
N SER A 142 -15.35 -18.72 -6.16
CA SER A 142 -15.05 -18.74 -4.73
C SER A 142 -15.68 -17.56 -3.97
N MET A 143 -15.84 -16.42 -4.61
CA MET A 143 -16.49 -15.23 -4.04
C MET A 143 -17.94 -15.45 -3.62
N ASN A 144 -18.57 -16.55 -4.06
CA ASN A 144 -19.90 -16.95 -3.61
C ASN A 144 -19.91 -17.65 -2.25
N SER A 145 -18.75 -17.99 -1.69
CA SER A 145 -18.63 -18.61 -0.37
C SER A 145 -19.21 -17.66 0.68
N ARG A 146 -19.92 -18.24 1.64
CA ARG A 146 -20.47 -17.48 2.77
C ARG A 146 -19.38 -17.22 3.81
N VAL A 147 -19.48 -16.08 4.44
CA VAL A 147 -18.59 -15.74 5.54
C VAL A 147 -19.05 -16.46 6.78
N GLU A 148 -18.15 -17.27 7.34
CA GLU A 148 -18.36 -17.98 8.58
C GLU A 148 -17.74 -17.16 9.73
N SER A 149 -18.54 -16.86 10.75
CA SER A 149 -18.05 -16.38 12.04
C SER A 149 -18.18 -17.48 13.09
N LYS A 150 -17.30 -17.51 14.09
CA LYS A 150 -17.43 -18.44 15.22
C LYS A 150 -18.01 -17.68 16.41
N ASP A 151 -19.04 -18.24 17.02
CA ASP A 151 -19.57 -17.75 18.29
C ASP A 151 -18.59 -18.01 19.46
N GLU A 152 -18.95 -17.53 20.64
CA GLU A 152 -18.15 -17.70 21.87
C GLU A 152 -17.95 -19.19 22.27
N ASN A 153 -18.77 -20.11 21.76
CA ASN A 153 -18.72 -21.53 22.00
C ASN A 153 -17.97 -22.30 20.90
N GLY A 154 -17.46 -21.59 19.87
CA GLY A 154 -16.79 -22.20 18.74
C GLY A 154 -17.72 -22.76 17.67
N SER A 155 -19.02 -22.52 17.79
CA SER A 155 -20.00 -22.91 16.78
C SER A 155 -19.96 -21.95 15.60
N THR A 156 -20.02 -22.50 14.39
CA THR A 156 -20.00 -21.68 13.16
C THR A 156 -21.34 -20.97 13.00
N LEU A 157 -21.32 -19.66 12.95
CA LEU A 157 -22.47 -18.83 12.59
C LEU A 157 -22.30 -18.41 11.12
N GLU A 158 -23.28 -18.72 10.28
CA GLU A 158 -23.35 -18.20 8.92
C GLU A 158 -24.00 -16.81 8.93
N ASP A 159 -23.28 -15.79 8.57
CA ASP A 159 -23.75 -14.40 8.58
C ASP A 159 -24.67 -14.07 7.39
N GLY A 160 -24.95 -15.05 6.54
CA GLY A 160 -25.83 -14.92 5.38
C GLY A 160 -25.24 -14.10 4.21
N MET A 161 -24.13 -13.40 4.42
CA MET A 161 -23.43 -12.62 3.39
C MET A 161 -22.38 -13.48 2.70
N SER A 162 -22.26 -13.33 1.37
CA SER A 162 -21.16 -13.90 0.60
C SER A 162 -19.92 -12.99 0.69
N ILE A 163 -18.75 -13.55 0.38
CA ILE A 163 -17.53 -12.75 0.22
C ILE A 163 -17.76 -11.65 -0.82
N GLN A 164 -18.47 -11.94 -1.93
CA GLN A 164 -18.82 -10.95 -2.95
C GLN A 164 -19.63 -9.78 -2.39
N ASP A 165 -20.57 -10.04 -1.46
CA ASP A 165 -21.37 -8.97 -0.85
C ASP A 165 -20.48 -8.00 -0.05
N ILE A 166 -19.51 -8.54 0.69
CA ILE A 166 -18.54 -7.75 1.47
C ILE A 166 -17.65 -6.95 0.52
N VAL A 167 -17.13 -7.59 -0.52
CA VAL A 167 -16.27 -6.94 -1.52
C VAL A 167 -17.03 -5.85 -2.27
N ASN A 168 -18.28 -6.09 -2.67
CA ASN A 168 -19.11 -5.06 -3.27
C ASN A 168 -19.37 -3.89 -2.30
N HIS A 169 -19.53 -4.17 -1.00
CA HIS A 169 -19.66 -3.11 0.00
C HIS A 169 -18.38 -2.28 0.13
N ALA A 170 -17.21 -2.93 0.20
CA ALA A 170 -15.91 -2.26 0.22
C ALA A 170 -15.70 -1.40 -1.05
N ALA A 171 -16.00 -1.95 -2.21
CA ALA A 171 -15.92 -1.26 -3.49
C ALA A 171 -16.80 0.00 -3.54
N LYS A 172 -18.04 -0.09 -3.03
CA LYS A 172 -18.95 1.07 -2.93
C LYS A 172 -18.41 2.12 -1.96
N THR A 173 -17.75 1.71 -0.89
CA THR A 173 -17.13 2.64 0.07
C THR A 173 -15.99 3.40 -0.59
N VAL A 174 -15.12 2.73 -1.35
CA VAL A 174 -14.07 3.40 -2.14
C VAL A 174 -14.69 4.39 -3.13
N ALA A 175 -15.71 3.99 -3.90
CA ALA A 175 -16.36 4.87 -4.87
C ALA A 175 -16.98 6.13 -4.23
N LYS A 176 -17.55 5.99 -3.03
CA LYS A 176 -18.15 7.11 -2.29
C LYS A 176 -17.11 8.05 -1.69
N SER A 177 -15.95 7.53 -1.27
CA SER A 177 -14.90 8.31 -0.60
C SER A 177 -14.11 9.22 -1.54
N LEU A 178 -14.12 8.93 -2.85
CA LEU A 178 -13.42 9.77 -3.83
C LEU A 178 -14.10 11.14 -3.96
N ASP A 179 -13.29 12.19 -4.08
CA ASP A 179 -13.78 13.54 -4.35
C ASP A 179 -14.28 13.69 -5.81
N ASN A 180 -14.98 14.79 -6.09
CA ASN A 180 -15.58 15.02 -7.41
C ASN A 180 -14.55 15.27 -8.53
N ASN A 181 -13.31 15.57 -8.18
CA ASN A 181 -12.23 15.80 -9.14
C ASN A 181 -11.40 14.53 -9.40
N SER A 182 -11.51 13.51 -8.56
CA SER A 182 -10.87 12.22 -8.78
C SER A 182 -11.61 11.41 -9.86
N ARG A 183 -10.91 10.48 -10.48
CA ARG A 183 -11.48 9.58 -11.49
C ARG A 183 -11.40 8.13 -11.00
N LEU A 184 -12.41 7.34 -11.34
CA LEU A 184 -12.48 5.91 -11.02
C LEU A 184 -12.73 5.10 -12.29
N ALA A 185 -11.94 4.04 -12.45
CA ALA A 185 -12.24 2.94 -13.34
C ALA A 185 -12.59 1.70 -12.52
N ILE A 186 -13.49 0.85 -13.00
CA ILE A 186 -13.88 -0.40 -12.36
C ILE A 186 -13.70 -1.54 -13.34
N ILE A 187 -12.88 -2.52 -12.95
CA ILE A 187 -12.67 -3.78 -13.66
C ILE A 187 -13.24 -4.90 -12.79
N ALA A 188 -14.12 -5.73 -13.35
CA ALA A 188 -14.50 -6.99 -12.76
C ALA A 188 -13.84 -8.13 -13.50
N PHE A 189 -13.32 -9.11 -12.79
CA PHE A 189 -12.63 -10.23 -13.44
C PHE A 189 -13.06 -11.59 -12.86
N ASP A 190 -13.07 -12.55 -13.74
CA ASP A 190 -13.15 -13.99 -13.52
C ASP A 190 -12.11 -14.67 -14.43
N SER A 191 -12.45 -15.68 -15.21
CA SER A 191 -11.61 -16.16 -16.32
C SER A 191 -11.51 -15.14 -17.47
N SER A 192 -12.44 -14.19 -17.52
CA SER A 192 -12.48 -13.05 -18.45
C SER A 192 -12.33 -11.72 -17.72
N ILE A 193 -11.94 -10.68 -18.44
CA ILE A 193 -11.76 -9.34 -17.91
C ILE A 193 -12.84 -8.44 -18.51
N GLU A 194 -13.55 -7.73 -17.66
CA GLU A 194 -14.60 -6.78 -18.06
C GLU A 194 -14.33 -5.39 -17.45
N THR A 195 -14.20 -4.39 -18.29
CA THR A 195 -14.21 -3.00 -17.85
C THR A 195 -15.67 -2.59 -17.61
N VAL A 196 -16.07 -2.61 -16.34
CA VAL A 196 -17.44 -2.27 -15.91
C VAL A 196 -17.69 -0.77 -16.00
N ILE A 197 -16.67 0.02 -15.67
CA ILE A 197 -16.67 1.49 -15.77
C ILE A 197 -15.30 1.92 -16.30
N ASP A 198 -15.30 2.70 -17.36
CA ASP A 198 -14.10 3.39 -17.84
C ASP A 198 -13.66 4.48 -16.85
N LEU A 199 -12.44 5.01 -17.04
CA LEU A 199 -11.91 6.06 -16.14
C LEU A 199 -12.70 7.36 -16.26
N ILE A 200 -13.64 7.58 -15.35
CA ILE A 200 -14.56 8.73 -15.33
C ILE A 200 -14.44 9.54 -14.04
N LEU A 201 -14.78 10.84 -14.11
CA LEU A 201 -14.85 11.74 -12.95
C LEU A 201 -15.91 11.26 -11.95
N MET A 202 -15.62 11.38 -10.65
CA MET A 202 -16.48 10.92 -9.56
C MET A 202 -17.43 12.01 -9.04
N ASN A 203 -18.18 12.65 -9.97
CA ASN A 203 -19.30 13.49 -9.59
C ASN A 203 -20.48 12.66 -9.05
N ASP A 204 -21.49 13.28 -8.46
CA ASP A 204 -22.59 12.56 -7.79
C ASP A 204 -23.37 11.62 -8.72
N ILE A 205 -23.56 12.01 -9.99
CA ILE A 205 -24.22 11.17 -11.01
C ILE A 205 -23.39 9.92 -11.26
N ASN A 206 -22.09 10.08 -11.48
CA ASN A 206 -21.18 8.97 -11.77
C ASN A 206 -20.98 8.07 -10.54
N LYS A 207 -20.95 8.63 -9.32
CA LYS A 207 -20.93 7.83 -8.08
C LYS A 207 -22.15 6.92 -8.00
N THR A 208 -23.34 7.46 -8.28
CA THR A 208 -24.58 6.66 -8.28
C THR A 208 -24.53 5.55 -9.34
N ASN A 209 -24.05 5.85 -10.54
CA ASN A 209 -23.87 4.85 -11.58
C ASN A 209 -22.86 3.77 -11.18
N CYS A 210 -21.71 4.14 -10.62
CA CYS A 210 -20.69 3.20 -10.14
C CYS A 210 -21.30 2.26 -9.08
N ILE A 211 -22.05 2.78 -8.10
CA ILE A 211 -22.70 1.99 -7.06
C ILE A 211 -23.65 0.95 -7.69
N SER A 212 -24.50 1.37 -8.62
CA SER A 212 -25.43 0.47 -9.31
C SER A 212 -24.72 -0.62 -10.10
N LYS A 213 -23.61 -0.28 -10.76
CA LYS A 213 -22.79 -1.24 -11.51
C LYS A 213 -22.08 -2.23 -10.58
N ILE A 214 -21.54 -1.77 -9.44
CA ILE A 214 -20.93 -2.65 -8.43
C ILE A 214 -21.97 -3.63 -7.88
N ASP A 215 -23.19 -3.14 -7.58
CA ASP A 215 -24.27 -3.99 -7.09
C ASP A 215 -24.73 -5.05 -8.10
N SER A 216 -24.39 -4.92 -9.38
CA SER A 216 -24.70 -5.92 -10.42
C SER A 216 -23.63 -7.00 -10.57
N ILE A 217 -22.46 -6.86 -9.95
CA ILE A 217 -21.37 -7.84 -10.03
C ILE A 217 -21.77 -9.12 -9.29
N ARG A 218 -21.68 -10.27 -9.98
CA ARG A 218 -22.02 -11.59 -9.42
C ARG A 218 -20.90 -12.57 -9.66
N PRO A 219 -20.67 -13.53 -8.74
CA PRO A 219 -19.63 -14.55 -8.86
C PRO A 219 -19.86 -15.48 -10.03
N ARG A 220 -18.76 -15.85 -10.71
CA ARG A 220 -18.74 -16.85 -11.80
C ARG A 220 -17.30 -17.24 -12.18
N ASN A 221 -17.14 -18.45 -12.74
CA ASN A 221 -15.90 -18.91 -13.38
C ASN A 221 -14.65 -18.97 -12.49
N GLN A 222 -13.46 -18.91 -13.12
CA GLN A 222 -12.13 -19.01 -12.52
C GLN A 222 -11.50 -17.62 -12.29
N THR A 223 -10.24 -17.58 -11.82
CA THR A 223 -9.57 -16.36 -11.32
C THR A 223 -8.38 -15.98 -12.21
N ASN A 224 -8.51 -14.92 -13.02
CA ASN A 224 -7.45 -14.39 -13.88
C ASN A 224 -6.97 -13.02 -13.37
N ILE A 225 -6.24 -13.02 -12.25
CA ILE A 225 -5.69 -11.81 -11.62
C ILE A 225 -4.77 -11.05 -12.59
N TRP A 226 -3.91 -11.78 -13.31
CA TRP A 226 -2.92 -11.18 -14.18
C TRP A 226 -3.56 -10.35 -15.30
N GLY A 227 -4.58 -10.90 -15.96
CA GLY A 227 -5.30 -10.17 -17.01
C GLY A 227 -5.96 -8.89 -16.49
N ALA A 228 -6.48 -8.92 -15.25
CA ALA A 228 -7.09 -7.74 -14.62
C ALA A 228 -6.06 -6.64 -14.35
N ILE A 229 -4.88 -7.01 -13.84
CA ILE A 229 -3.76 -6.05 -13.62
C ILE A 229 -3.31 -5.44 -14.95
N GLN A 230 -3.14 -6.25 -15.99
CA GLN A 230 -2.77 -5.75 -17.33
C GLN A 230 -3.80 -4.76 -17.89
N SER A 231 -5.08 -5.04 -17.70
CA SER A 231 -6.15 -4.14 -18.13
C SER A 231 -6.10 -2.79 -17.39
N ALA A 232 -5.89 -2.80 -16.06
CA ALA A 232 -5.73 -1.57 -15.28
C ALA A 232 -4.52 -0.74 -15.72
N ILE A 233 -3.38 -1.40 -15.96
CA ILE A 233 -2.18 -0.76 -16.49
C ILE A 233 -2.47 -0.12 -17.85
N SER A 234 -3.19 -0.81 -18.72
CA SER A 234 -3.58 -0.29 -20.04
C SER A 234 -4.47 0.96 -19.93
N ILE A 235 -5.46 0.96 -19.03
CA ILE A 235 -6.31 2.14 -18.75
C ILE A 235 -5.44 3.34 -18.39
N PHE A 236 -4.49 3.18 -17.47
CA PHE A 236 -3.64 4.29 -17.03
C PHE A 236 -2.63 4.75 -18.09
N ASN A 237 -2.10 3.83 -18.91
CA ASN A 237 -1.20 4.20 -19.99
C ASN A 237 -1.90 5.01 -21.09
N ASN A 238 -3.17 4.71 -21.35
CA ASN A 238 -3.98 5.35 -22.39
C ASN A 238 -4.64 6.66 -21.94
N ARG A 239 -4.54 7.04 -20.67
CA ARG A 239 -5.12 8.29 -20.20
C ARG A 239 -4.41 9.51 -20.81
N THR A 240 -5.18 10.53 -21.14
CA THR A 240 -4.67 11.77 -21.75
C THR A 240 -3.97 12.66 -20.73
N ASP A 241 -4.57 12.80 -19.54
CA ASP A 241 -3.99 13.56 -18.43
C ASP A 241 -3.17 12.61 -17.54
N LYS A 242 -1.84 12.76 -17.58
CA LYS A 242 -0.87 11.98 -16.79
C LYS A 242 -0.36 12.72 -15.55
N SER A 243 -0.86 13.91 -15.26
CA SER A 243 -0.43 14.70 -14.11
C SER A 243 -0.97 14.19 -12.76
N ARG A 244 -2.01 13.34 -12.80
CA ARG A 244 -2.71 12.83 -11.63
C ARG A 244 -1.99 11.62 -11.04
N ASN A 245 -1.96 11.54 -9.72
CA ASN A 245 -1.52 10.32 -9.02
C ASN A 245 -2.42 9.16 -9.37
N THR A 246 -1.84 7.97 -9.43
CA THR A 246 -2.57 6.74 -9.76
C THR A 246 -2.49 5.73 -8.63
N ALA A 247 -3.55 4.93 -8.48
CA ALA A 247 -3.58 3.78 -7.59
C ALA A 247 -4.42 2.65 -8.18
N ILE A 248 -3.94 1.42 -8.07
CA ILE A 248 -4.73 0.22 -8.34
C ILE A 248 -5.10 -0.39 -6.99
N ILE A 249 -6.39 -0.62 -6.77
CA ILE A 249 -6.92 -1.30 -5.59
C ILE A 249 -7.55 -2.61 -6.06
N MET A 250 -7.03 -3.74 -5.60
CA MET A 250 -7.50 -5.06 -5.95
C MET A 250 -8.18 -5.72 -4.76
N LEU A 251 -9.39 -6.20 -4.97
CA LEU A 251 -10.23 -6.91 -4.00
C LEU A 251 -10.43 -8.34 -4.51
N THR A 252 -9.88 -9.35 -3.82
CA THR A 252 -9.89 -10.77 -4.23
C THR A 252 -9.94 -11.68 -3.01
N ASP A 253 -10.47 -12.89 -3.15
CA ASP A 253 -10.40 -13.94 -2.12
C ASP A 253 -9.42 -15.05 -2.48
N GLY A 254 -8.85 -15.02 -3.67
CA GLY A 254 -8.26 -16.19 -4.27
C GLY A 254 -6.82 -16.07 -4.74
N GLN A 255 -6.26 -17.27 -4.94
CA GLN A 255 -5.04 -17.45 -5.68
C GLN A 255 -5.32 -17.50 -7.19
N PRO A 256 -4.42 -16.95 -8.03
CA PRO A 256 -4.62 -16.98 -9.47
C PRO A 256 -4.63 -18.41 -10.00
N ASN A 257 -5.62 -18.72 -10.86
CA ASN A 257 -5.62 -19.95 -11.65
C ASN A 257 -4.87 -19.77 -12.98
N ILE A 258 -4.67 -18.52 -13.39
CA ILE A 258 -3.99 -18.14 -14.64
C ILE A 258 -2.85 -17.19 -14.26
N SER A 259 -1.62 -17.63 -14.50
CA SER A 259 -0.39 -16.89 -14.19
C SER A 259 0.47 -16.74 -15.44
N PRO A 260 1.22 -15.63 -15.58
CA PRO A 260 2.21 -15.49 -16.65
C PRO A 260 3.35 -16.50 -16.47
N ALA A 261 3.98 -16.90 -17.57
CA ALA A 261 5.03 -17.94 -17.58
C ALA A 261 6.22 -17.67 -16.65
N ARG A 262 6.49 -16.39 -16.33
CA ARG A 262 7.56 -15.96 -15.42
C ARG A 262 7.07 -15.62 -14.01
N GLY A 263 5.79 -15.88 -13.70
CA GLY A 263 5.13 -15.42 -12.48
C GLY A 263 4.76 -13.93 -12.54
N GLU A 264 3.83 -13.53 -11.69
CA GLU A 264 3.26 -12.17 -11.64
C GLU A 264 4.31 -11.15 -11.23
N ILE A 265 5.09 -11.43 -10.18
CA ILE A 265 6.04 -10.48 -9.59
C ILE A 265 7.15 -10.13 -10.58
N GLU A 266 7.73 -11.12 -11.26
CA GLU A 266 8.81 -10.86 -12.22
C GLU A 266 8.28 -10.15 -13.46
N THR A 267 7.10 -10.52 -13.90
CA THR A 267 6.47 -9.86 -15.04
C THR A 267 6.08 -8.41 -14.71
N LEU A 268 5.58 -8.13 -13.49
CA LEU A 268 5.33 -6.77 -13.02
C LEU A 268 6.63 -5.94 -12.90
N LYS A 269 7.73 -6.54 -12.43
CA LYS A 269 9.03 -5.85 -12.38
C LYS A 269 9.50 -5.42 -13.77
N ASN A 270 9.27 -6.25 -14.78
CA ASN A 270 9.64 -5.97 -16.16
C ASN A 270 8.72 -4.92 -16.83
N LEU A 271 7.47 -4.81 -16.39
CA LEU A 271 6.51 -3.78 -16.84
C LEU A 271 6.73 -2.42 -16.17
N ARG A 272 7.45 -2.37 -15.04
CA ARG A 272 7.85 -1.12 -14.40
C ARG A 272 8.92 -0.42 -15.24
N THR A 273 8.47 0.27 -16.27
CA THR A 273 9.33 1.25 -16.98
C THR A 273 9.45 2.52 -16.15
N LYS A 274 10.44 3.38 -16.47
CA LYS A 274 10.64 4.68 -15.79
C LYS A 274 9.39 5.57 -15.83
N ASP A 275 8.49 5.32 -16.76
CA ASP A 275 7.30 6.14 -17.02
C ASP A 275 6.02 5.59 -16.37
N PHE A 276 6.07 4.39 -15.77
CA PHE A 276 4.92 3.75 -15.13
C PHE A 276 5.22 3.45 -13.65
N TYR A 277 4.74 4.34 -12.79
CA TYR A 277 4.79 4.15 -11.35
C TYR A 277 3.39 4.24 -10.75
N THR A 278 2.68 3.12 -10.72
CA THR A 278 1.37 3.02 -10.07
C THR A 278 1.45 2.01 -8.94
N PRO A 279 1.16 2.41 -7.69
CA PRO A 279 1.07 1.46 -6.58
C PRO A 279 -0.13 0.52 -6.78
N ILE A 280 0.05 -0.73 -6.40
CA ILE A 280 -1.00 -1.76 -6.39
C ILE A 280 -1.22 -2.16 -4.93
N TYR A 281 -2.43 -1.94 -4.44
CA TYR A 281 -2.89 -2.35 -3.12
C TYR A 281 -3.80 -3.55 -3.28
N SER A 282 -3.45 -4.69 -2.68
CA SER A 282 -4.27 -5.91 -2.72
C SER A 282 -4.86 -6.18 -1.35
N PHE A 283 -6.16 -6.44 -1.32
CA PHE A 283 -6.91 -6.82 -0.14
C PHE A 283 -7.46 -8.21 -0.35
N GLY A 284 -7.07 -9.15 0.52
CA GLY A 284 -7.55 -10.52 0.54
C GLY A 284 -8.76 -10.67 1.45
N PHE A 285 -9.75 -11.45 1.01
CA PHE A 285 -10.97 -11.77 1.74
C PHE A 285 -11.10 -13.31 1.79
N GLY A 286 -10.97 -13.91 2.97
CA GLY A 286 -11.08 -15.37 3.15
C GLY A 286 -10.16 -15.92 4.22
#